data_4f1b04e3aae1f8d6fee07959c43e21ca
#
_entry.id   4f1b04e3aae1f8d6fee07959c43e21ca
#
_cell.length_a   1.000
_cell.length_b   1.000
_cell.length_c   1.000
_cell.angle_alpha   90.00
_cell.angle_beta   90.00
_cell.angle_gamma   90.00
#
_symmetry.space_group_name_H-M   'P 1'
#
loop_
_entity.id
_entity.type
_entity.pdbx_description
1 polymer ?
#
loop_
_entity_poly.entity_id
_entity_poly.type
_entity_poly.pdbx_seq_one_letter_code
_entity_poly.pdbx_strand_id
1 'polypeptide(L)'
;DNFRKRQVRDQDDLRQQLVCSTLTEILPVVDNFERARQQLNPEGEEAQALHRSYQGLYKQLVDVLKQQGVARMDVVGQEFDPSLHEAVLREENQEHAEDIVCEELQRGYHRDGRVLRHAMVKVSMGPGPQSSSEAASEQPQVGDA
;
A
#
# COMPACT_ATOMS: atom_id res chain seq x y z
N ASP A 1 -20.32 31.19 18.41
CA ASP A 1 -20.69 29.98 17.70
C ASP A 1 -19.55 29.15 17.12
N ASN A 2 -18.33 29.65 17.21
CA ASN A 2 -17.11 28.90 16.90
C ASN A 2 -16.90 27.71 17.86
N PHE A 3 -17.40 27.83 19.08
CA PHE A 3 -17.32 26.76 20.10
C PHE A 3 -18.14 25.54 19.70
N ARG A 4 -19.37 25.72 19.21
CA ARG A 4 -20.22 24.61 18.73
C ARG A 4 -19.62 23.92 17.53
N LYS A 5 -19.12 24.69 16.55
CA LYS A 5 -18.45 24.15 15.37
C LYS A 5 -17.23 23.33 15.75
N ARG A 6 -16.46 23.81 16.73
CA ARG A 6 -15.28 23.10 17.24
C ARG A 6 -15.67 21.79 17.92
N GLN A 7 -16.72 21.80 18.77
CA GLN A 7 -17.20 20.58 19.42
C GLN A 7 -17.68 19.52 18.42
N VAL A 8 -18.43 19.92 17.41
CA VAL A 8 -18.90 18.98 16.37
C VAL A 8 -17.72 18.40 15.61
N ARG A 9 -16.72 19.23 15.29
CA ARG A 9 -15.51 18.79 14.60
C ARG A 9 -14.71 17.82 15.47
N ASP A 10 -14.53 18.13 16.77
CA ASP A 10 -13.80 17.29 17.71
C ASP A 10 -14.48 15.93 17.91
N GLN A 11 -15.81 15.91 17.99
CA GLN A 11 -16.58 14.67 18.07
C GLN A 11 -16.45 13.83 16.79
N ASP A 12 -16.48 14.46 15.63
CA ASP A 12 -16.31 13.77 14.36
C ASP A 12 -14.89 13.20 14.23
N ASP A 13 -13.88 13.97 14.58
CA ASP A 13 -12.50 13.50 14.60
C ASP A 13 -12.32 12.31 15.54
N LEU A 14 -12.91 12.34 16.72
CA LEU A 14 -12.86 11.23 17.67
C LEU A 14 -13.51 9.97 17.10
N ARG A 15 -14.67 10.11 16.44
CA ARG A 15 -15.32 8.99 15.76
C ARG A 15 -14.43 8.40 14.68
N GLN A 16 -13.81 9.24 13.86
CA GLN A 16 -12.90 8.78 12.81
C GLN A 16 -11.68 8.06 13.38
N GLN A 17 -11.12 8.56 14.47
CA GLN A 17 -10.01 7.90 15.17
C GLN A 17 -10.39 6.52 15.69
N LEU A 18 -11.57 6.39 16.29
CA LEU A 18 -12.07 5.11 16.81
C LEU A 18 -12.30 4.10 15.68
N VAL A 19 -12.91 4.53 14.58
CA VAL A 19 -13.15 3.67 13.41
C VAL A 19 -11.80 3.23 12.81
N CYS A 20 -10.87 4.15 12.61
CA CYS A 20 -9.56 3.85 12.06
C CYS A 20 -8.77 2.90 12.97
N SER A 21 -8.79 3.11 14.27
CA SER A 21 -8.14 2.24 15.26
C SER A 21 -8.70 0.82 15.22
N THR A 22 -10.02 0.69 15.20
CA THR A 22 -10.71 -0.61 15.11
C THR A 22 -10.39 -1.34 13.82
N LEU A 23 -10.43 -0.64 12.68
CA LEU A 23 -10.11 -1.23 11.38
C LEU A 23 -8.65 -1.65 11.28
N THR A 24 -7.74 -0.90 11.90
CA THR A 24 -6.32 -1.24 11.93
C THR A 24 -6.06 -2.57 12.64
N GLU A 25 -6.83 -2.87 13.69
CA GLU A 25 -6.73 -4.15 14.41
C GLU A 25 -7.20 -5.35 13.57
N ILE A 26 -8.01 -5.12 12.55
CA ILE A 26 -8.47 -6.17 11.62
C ILE A 26 -7.43 -6.47 10.53
N LEU A 27 -6.56 -5.53 10.22
CA LEU A 27 -5.60 -5.67 9.12
C LEU A 27 -4.66 -6.90 9.25
N PRO A 28 -4.21 -7.30 10.46
CA PRO A 28 -3.44 -8.53 10.58
C PRO A 28 -4.17 -9.79 10.12
N VAL A 29 -5.50 -9.83 10.23
CA VAL A 29 -6.32 -10.93 9.70
C VAL A 29 -6.24 -10.96 8.17
N VAL A 30 -6.35 -9.82 7.54
CA VAL A 30 -6.18 -9.68 6.08
C VAL A 30 -4.79 -10.15 5.63
N ASP A 31 -3.76 -9.77 6.37
CA ASP A 31 -2.38 -10.18 6.08
C ASP A 31 -2.21 -11.70 6.14
N ASN A 32 -2.82 -12.35 7.13
CA ASN A 32 -2.78 -13.80 7.26
C ASN A 32 -3.49 -14.49 6.10
N PHE A 33 -4.64 -13.97 5.66
CA PHE A 33 -5.32 -14.47 4.47
C PHE A 33 -4.46 -14.35 3.21
N GLU A 34 -3.80 -13.23 3.03
CA GLU A 34 -2.91 -13.03 1.88
C GLU A 34 -1.69 -13.91 1.91
N ARG A 35 -1.09 -14.10 3.08
CA ARG A 35 0.04 -15.00 3.24
C ARG A 35 -0.36 -16.43 2.91
N ALA A 36 -1.50 -16.87 3.40
CA ALA A 36 -2.03 -18.20 3.09
C ALA A 36 -2.28 -18.36 1.59
N ARG A 37 -2.84 -17.33 0.94
CA ARG A 37 -3.06 -17.33 -0.51
C ARG A 37 -1.77 -17.48 -1.30
N GLN A 38 -0.68 -16.84 -0.88
CA GLN A 38 0.60 -16.88 -1.57
C GLN A 38 1.35 -18.19 -1.33
N GLN A 39 1.21 -18.79 -0.15
CA GLN A 39 1.95 -19.98 0.25
C GLN A 39 1.26 -21.29 -0.12
N LEU A 40 -0.07 -21.27 -0.22
CA LEU A 40 -0.83 -22.47 -0.55
C LEU A 40 -0.79 -22.75 -2.05
N ASN A 41 -0.33 -23.94 -2.39
CA ASN A 41 -0.42 -24.49 -3.75
C ASN A 41 -1.28 -25.75 -3.67
N PRO A 42 -2.62 -25.63 -3.76
CA PRO A 42 -3.50 -26.77 -3.55
C PRO A 42 -3.39 -27.77 -4.68
N GLU A 43 -3.11 -29.03 -4.34
CA GLU A 43 -3.10 -30.16 -5.24
C GLU A 43 -4.33 -31.03 -4.98
N GLY A 44 -5.01 -31.44 -6.06
CA GLY A 44 -6.21 -32.25 -5.99
C GLY A 44 -7.52 -31.44 -5.97
N GLU A 45 -8.61 -32.09 -6.35
CA GLU A 45 -9.92 -31.45 -6.51
C GLU A 45 -10.51 -30.94 -5.19
N GLU A 46 -10.37 -31.72 -4.11
CA GLU A 46 -10.86 -31.33 -2.78
C GLU A 46 -10.11 -30.12 -2.22
N ALA A 47 -8.79 -30.12 -2.36
CA ALA A 47 -7.96 -29.00 -1.93
C ALA A 47 -8.25 -27.73 -2.72
N GLN A 48 -8.46 -27.85 -4.02
CA GLN A 48 -8.84 -26.73 -4.89
C GLN A 48 -10.22 -26.18 -4.56
N ALA A 49 -11.19 -27.04 -4.26
CA ALA A 49 -12.53 -26.63 -3.86
C ALA A 49 -12.49 -25.87 -2.53
N LEU A 50 -11.74 -26.37 -1.56
CA LEU A 50 -11.53 -25.70 -0.27
C LEU A 50 -10.84 -24.35 -0.45
N HIS A 51 -9.84 -24.29 -1.30
CA HIS A 51 -9.12 -23.05 -1.60
C HIS A 51 -10.03 -22.00 -2.26
N ARG A 52 -10.91 -22.41 -3.17
CA ARG A 52 -11.91 -21.51 -3.78
C ARG A 52 -12.89 -20.95 -2.74
N SER A 53 -13.36 -21.80 -1.83
CA SER A 53 -14.21 -21.35 -0.72
C SER A 53 -13.50 -20.35 0.19
N TYR A 54 -12.26 -20.61 0.49
CA TYR A 54 -11.38 -19.74 1.27
C TYR A 54 -11.18 -18.39 0.58
N GLN A 55 -10.93 -18.38 -0.72
CA GLN A 55 -10.80 -17.14 -1.49
C GLN A 55 -12.11 -16.35 -1.53
N GLY A 56 -13.25 -17.03 -1.55
CA GLY A 56 -14.56 -16.39 -1.44
C GLY A 56 -14.74 -15.64 -0.12
N LEU A 57 -14.30 -16.24 0.98
CA LEU A 57 -14.31 -15.60 2.30
C LEU A 57 -13.36 -14.39 2.35
N TYR A 58 -12.18 -14.50 1.79
CA TYR A 58 -11.23 -13.40 1.69
C TYR A 58 -11.81 -12.23 0.88
N LYS A 59 -12.41 -12.52 -0.25
CA LYS A 59 -13.05 -11.50 -1.10
C LYS A 59 -14.17 -10.79 -0.33
N GLN A 60 -14.99 -11.53 0.40
CA GLN A 60 -16.06 -10.94 1.22
C GLN A 60 -15.50 -10.00 2.28
N LEU A 61 -14.42 -10.39 2.96
CA LEU A 61 -13.75 -9.54 3.95
C LEU A 61 -13.22 -8.26 3.32
N VAL A 62 -12.56 -8.36 2.18
CA VAL A 62 -12.05 -7.21 1.44
C VAL A 62 -13.17 -6.29 0.98
N ASP A 63 -14.28 -6.84 0.50
CA ASP A 63 -15.45 -6.07 0.07
C ASP A 63 -16.08 -5.29 1.24
N VAL A 64 -16.17 -5.91 2.42
CA VAL A 64 -16.66 -5.24 3.64
C VAL A 64 -15.73 -4.08 4.01
N LEU A 65 -14.42 -4.28 3.96
CA LEU A 65 -13.45 -3.22 4.26
C LEU A 65 -13.55 -2.07 3.26
N LYS A 66 -13.74 -2.36 1.98
CA LYS A 66 -13.97 -1.33 0.96
C LYS A 66 -15.23 -0.53 1.22
N GLN A 67 -16.30 -1.17 1.67
CA GLN A 67 -17.54 -0.49 2.06
C GLN A 67 -17.32 0.46 3.24
N GLN A 68 -16.38 0.16 4.11
CA GLN A 68 -16.00 1.03 5.22
C GLN A 68 -15.02 2.14 4.81
N GLY A 69 -14.68 2.23 3.53
CA GLY A 69 -13.79 3.25 2.99
C GLY A 69 -12.31 2.89 3.06
N VAL A 70 -11.97 1.68 3.46
CA VAL A 70 -10.57 1.22 3.50
C VAL A 70 -10.07 0.94 2.08
N ALA A 71 -8.95 1.53 1.74
CA ALA A 71 -8.29 1.33 0.46
C ALA A 71 -6.84 0.94 0.65
N ARG A 72 -6.37 0.05 -0.22
CA ARG A 72 -4.97 -0.36 -0.28
C ARG A 72 -4.16 0.73 -0.94
N MET A 73 -2.95 0.99 -0.42
CA MET A 73 -1.99 1.87 -1.07
C MET A 73 -1.37 1.20 -2.29
N ASP A 74 -1.21 1.96 -3.36
CA ASP A 74 -0.41 1.57 -4.52
C ASP A 74 1.01 2.09 -4.30
N VAL A 75 1.97 1.19 -4.10
CA VAL A 75 3.31 1.56 -3.63
C VAL A 75 4.44 1.12 -4.55
N VAL A 76 4.35 -0.03 -5.18
CA VAL A 76 5.41 -0.55 -6.06
C VAL A 76 5.57 0.34 -7.29
N GLY A 77 6.79 0.78 -7.58
CA GLY A 77 7.08 1.69 -8.67
C GLY A 77 6.90 3.16 -8.33
N GLN A 78 6.41 3.47 -7.13
CA GLN A 78 6.25 4.84 -6.66
C GLN A 78 7.51 5.31 -5.93
N GLU A 79 7.68 6.63 -5.89
CA GLU A 79 8.73 7.23 -5.07
C GLU A 79 8.47 6.99 -3.59
N PHE A 80 9.52 6.69 -2.83
CA PHE A 80 9.41 6.48 -1.39
C PHE A 80 8.90 7.75 -0.70
N ASP A 81 7.81 7.61 0.06
CA ASP A 81 7.18 8.69 0.83
C ASP A 81 7.11 8.28 2.30
N PRO A 82 7.87 8.94 3.20
CA PRO A 82 7.88 8.60 4.62
C PRO A 82 6.53 8.75 5.32
N SER A 83 5.60 9.53 4.76
CA SER A 83 4.26 9.69 5.31
C SER A 83 3.34 8.50 5.05
N LEU A 84 3.67 7.66 4.07
CA LEU A 84 2.88 6.52 3.63
C LEU A 84 3.60 5.19 3.79
N HIS A 85 4.93 5.20 3.73
CA HIS A 85 5.75 4.01 3.66
C HIS A 85 6.75 3.93 4.81
N GLU A 86 7.10 2.70 5.18
CA GLU A 86 8.21 2.41 6.07
C GLU A 86 9.26 1.59 5.30
N ALA A 87 10.46 2.14 5.13
CA ALA A 87 11.55 1.46 4.45
C ALA A 87 12.21 0.46 5.39
N VAL A 88 11.93 -0.82 5.21
CA VAL A 88 12.49 -1.91 6.02
C VAL A 88 13.83 -2.37 5.48
N LEU A 89 13.94 -2.42 4.15
CA LEU A 89 15.14 -2.84 3.43
C LEU A 89 15.47 -1.86 2.32
N ARG A 90 16.77 -1.71 2.05
CA ARG A 90 17.29 -1.01 0.89
C ARG A 90 18.30 -1.90 0.20
N GLU A 91 18.19 -2.03 -1.13
CA GLU A 91 19.14 -2.83 -1.90
C GLU A 91 19.31 -2.27 -3.31
N GLU A 92 20.40 -2.64 -3.94
CA GLU A 92 20.66 -2.30 -5.34
C GLU A 92 19.62 -2.96 -6.25
N ASN A 93 19.16 -2.22 -7.26
CA ASN A 93 18.15 -2.70 -8.18
C ASN A 93 18.41 -2.14 -9.59
N GLN A 94 18.46 -3.04 -10.58
CA GLN A 94 18.71 -2.66 -11.97
C GLN A 94 17.45 -2.23 -12.71
N GLU A 95 16.27 -2.50 -12.15
CA GLU A 95 14.98 -2.18 -12.76
C GLU A 95 14.39 -0.87 -12.25
N HIS A 96 14.81 -0.41 -11.08
CA HIS A 96 14.29 0.79 -10.43
C HIS A 96 15.39 1.79 -10.11
N ALA A 97 15.08 3.07 -10.29
CA ALA A 97 15.94 4.16 -9.88
C ALA A 97 16.07 4.24 -8.36
N GLU A 98 17.03 5.02 -7.89
CA GLU A 98 17.19 5.30 -6.47
C GLU A 98 15.91 5.91 -5.87
N ASP A 99 15.58 5.52 -4.65
CA ASP A 99 14.41 5.96 -3.87
C ASP A 99 13.05 5.53 -4.44
N ILE A 100 13.03 4.61 -5.38
CA ILE A 100 11.78 4.00 -5.86
C ILE A 100 11.50 2.72 -5.06
N VAL A 101 10.23 2.53 -4.68
CA VAL A 101 9.77 1.30 -4.02
C VAL A 101 9.80 0.16 -5.02
N CYS A 102 10.59 -0.86 -4.74
CA CYS A 102 10.73 -2.02 -5.63
C CYS A 102 9.93 -3.24 -5.18
N GLU A 103 9.59 -3.33 -3.90
CA GLU A 103 8.79 -4.43 -3.37
C GLU A 103 7.96 -3.97 -2.18
N GLU A 104 6.74 -4.45 -2.09
CA GLU A 104 5.86 -4.28 -0.93
C GLU A 104 5.94 -5.52 -0.05
N LEU A 105 6.47 -5.37 1.16
CA LEU A 105 6.63 -6.47 2.11
C LEU A 105 5.39 -6.66 2.98
N GLN A 106 4.73 -5.57 3.36
CA GLN A 106 3.46 -5.58 4.06
C GLN A 106 2.59 -4.45 3.51
N ARG A 107 1.35 -4.77 3.21
CA ARG A 107 0.42 -3.80 2.61
C ARG A 107 0.09 -2.65 3.56
N GLY A 108 0.10 -1.44 3.02
CA GLY A 108 -0.41 -0.25 3.66
C GLY A 108 -1.85 0.03 3.27
N TYR A 109 -2.60 0.62 4.18
CA TYR A 109 -4.00 0.95 3.99
C TYR A 109 -4.30 2.36 4.47
N HIS A 110 -5.22 3.00 3.79
CA HIS A 110 -5.74 4.31 4.19
C HIS A 110 -7.27 4.31 4.16
N ARG A 111 -7.84 5.27 4.84
CA ARG A 111 -9.27 5.51 4.87
C ARG A 111 -9.54 7.01 4.89
N ASP A 112 -10.23 7.52 3.87
CA ASP A 112 -10.60 8.94 3.78
C ASP A 112 -9.43 9.90 4.05
N GLY A 113 -8.26 9.62 3.44
CA GLY A 113 -7.06 10.42 3.59
C GLY A 113 -6.26 10.16 4.88
N ARG A 114 -6.73 9.29 5.76
CA ARG A 114 -6.01 8.89 6.98
C ARG A 114 -5.29 7.58 6.77
N VAL A 115 -4.02 7.53 7.12
CA VAL A 115 -3.23 6.30 7.07
C VAL A 115 -3.63 5.41 8.24
N LEU A 116 -4.12 4.21 7.94
CA LEU A 116 -4.39 3.18 8.95
C LEU A 116 -3.11 2.47 9.34
N ARG A 117 -2.29 2.16 8.34
CA ARG A 117 -1.04 1.46 8.51
C ARG A 117 -0.13 1.78 7.32
N HIS A 118 1.12 2.13 7.60
CA HIS A 118 2.13 2.34 6.57
C HIS A 118 2.43 1.04 5.83
N ALA A 119 2.73 1.14 4.53
CA ALA A 119 3.25 0.01 3.78
C ALA A 119 4.72 -0.23 4.16
N MET A 120 5.05 -1.45 4.52
CA MET A 120 6.45 -1.86 4.71
C MET A 120 7.04 -2.22 3.36
N VAL A 121 8.09 -1.52 2.96
CA VAL A 121 8.61 -1.57 1.59
C VAL A 121 10.11 -1.81 1.55
N LYS A 122 10.54 -2.37 0.44
CA LYS A 122 11.93 -2.39 0.02
C LYS A 122 12.14 -1.27 -0.98
N VAL A 123 13.16 -0.45 -0.74
CA VAL A 123 13.49 0.73 -1.57
C VAL A 123 14.74 0.44 -2.38
N SER A 124 14.71 0.84 -3.63
CA SER A 124 15.86 0.73 -4.53
C SER A 124 16.94 1.75 -4.16
N MET A 125 18.19 1.31 -4.21
CA MET A 125 19.38 2.16 -4.16
C MET A 125 19.87 2.55 -5.55
N GLY A 126 19.14 2.16 -6.61
CA GLY A 126 19.56 2.32 -7.98
C GLY A 126 20.59 1.23 -8.38
N PRO A 127 21.23 1.35 -9.53
CA PRO A 127 21.16 2.42 -10.54
C PRO A 127 20.16 2.20 -11.68
N GLY A 128 19.00 1.58 -11.42
CA GLY A 128 18.00 1.33 -12.46
C GLY A 128 17.62 2.59 -13.26
N PRO A 129 16.85 2.45 -14.35
CA PRO A 129 16.53 3.58 -15.22
C PRO A 129 15.72 4.64 -14.49
N GLN A 130 16.13 5.90 -14.69
CA GLN A 130 15.36 7.04 -14.20
C GLN A 130 14.05 7.14 -14.94
N SER A 131 13.01 7.62 -14.25
CA SER A 131 11.71 7.81 -14.87
C SER A 131 11.80 8.79 -16.05
N SER A 132 11.05 8.51 -17.10
CA SER A 132 11.12 9.20 -18.39
C SER A 132 10.93 10.73 -18.39
N SER A 133 10.76 11.35 -17.23
CA SER A 133 10.64 12.81 -17.13
C SER A 133 11.99 13.53 -17.19
N GLU A 134 13.11 12.86 -16.94
CA GLU A 134 14.45 13.47 -17.06
C GLU A 134 15.12 13.23 -18.41
N ALA A 135 14.64 12.28 -19.19
CA ALA A 135 15.22 11.97 -20.52
C ALA A 135 14.95 13.04 -21.59
N ALA A 136 14.12 14.04 -21.31
CA ALA A 136 13.77 15.09 -22.26
C ALA A 136 14.66 16.34 -22.20
N SER A 137 15.60 16.41 -21.27
CA SER A 137 16.44 17.60 -21.07
C SER A 137 17.88 17.50 -21.55
N GLU A 138 18.30 16.35 -22.08
CA GLU A 138 19.62 16.19 -22.69
C GLU A 138 19.51 16.09 -24.23
N GLN A 139 19.21 17.21 -24.86
CA GLN A 139 19.56 17.36 -26.26
C GLN A 139 20.99 17.90 -26.32
N PRO A 140 21.92 17.21 -27.00
CA PRO A 140 23.21 17.77 -27.25
C PRO A 140 23.01 18.99 -28.16
N GLN A 141 23.42 20.15 -27.69
CA GLN A 141 23.61 21.30 -28.57
C GLN A 141 24.74 20.94 -29.51
N VAL A 142 24.38 20.64 -30.74
CA VAL A 142 25.34 20.59 -31.82
C VAL A 142 25.77 22.04 -32.01
N GLY A 143 26.96 22.33 -31.50
CA GLY A 143 27.62 23.58 -31.80
C GLY A 143 27.91 23.62 -33.28
N ASP A 144 27.32 24.56 -33.93
CA ASP A 144 27.64 24.92 -35.30
C ASP A 144 29.03 25.61 -35.28
N ALA A 145 29.92 25.01 -35.98
CA ALA A 145 31.24 25.60 -36.17
C ALA A 145 31.26 26.43 -37.44
#